data_a590b68d70a795ce03ad302a9cda4c40
#
_entry.id   a590b68d70a795ce03ad302a9cda4c40
#
_cell.length_a   1.000
_cell.length_b   1.000
_cell.length_c   1.000
_cell.angle_alpha   90.00
_cell.angle_beta   90.00
_cell.angle_gamma   90.00
#
_symmetry.space_group_name_H-M   'P 1'
#
loop_
_entity.id
_entity.type
_entity.pdbx_description
1 polymer ?
#
loop_
_entity_poly.entity_id
_entity_poly.type
_entity_poly.pdbx_seq_one_letter_code
_entity_poly.pdbx_strand_id
1 'polypeptide(L)'
;MGGPRPAVLGGHITGELLFKRAGVQVVHVPFTGSSGAYRELLPGRVHAAFVVLESAVPHLQAGSLKLLAVSDPGRNPRFPDVPSLDESYPGLAYESLLGLFGPARMPAETVQQLHADLRTALRDPLVREQLDRQSIAVIA
;
A
#
# COMPACT_ATOMS: atom_id res chain seq x y z
N MET A 1 -26.89 6.69 -16.65
CA MET A 1 -25.73 5.81 -16.89
C MET A 1 -24.63 6.23 -15.94
N GLY A 2 -24.44 5.52 -14.82
CA GLY A 2 -23.37 5.80 -13.86
C GLY A 2 -22.09 5.18 -14.39
N GLY A 3 -21.14 6.00 -14.84
CA GLY A 3 -19.79 5.54 -15.12
C GLY A 3 -19.15 4.92 -13.87
N PRO A 4 -18.11 4.07 -14.01
CA PRO A 4 -17.45 3.47 -12.88
C PRO A 4 -16.94 4.58 -11.95
N ARG A 5 -17.40 4.56 -10.69
CA ARG A 5 -16.86 5.46 -9.67
C ARG A 5 -15.41 5.11 -9.47
N PRO A 6 -14.48 6.09 -9.49
CA PRO A 6 -13.10 5.79 -9.19
C PRO A 6 -13.04 5.14 -7.80
N ALA A 7 -12.38 3.99 -7.71
CA ALA A 7 -12.15 3.37 -6.41
C ALA A 7 -11.29 4.32 -5.59
N VAL A 8 -11.79 4.73 -4.42
CA VAL A 8 -11.01 5.53 -3.47
C VAL A 8 -9.98 4.58 -2.85
N LEU A 9 -8.77 4.61 -3.36
CA LEU A 9 -7.65 3.84 -2.83
C LEU A 9 -7.04 4.57 -1.64
N GLY A 10 -6.47 3.82 -0.69
CA GLY A 10 -5.81 4.38 0.50
C GLY A 10 -4.81 5.51 0.18
N GLY A 11 -4.06 5.38 -0.91
CA GLY A 11 -3.16 6.42 -1.37
C GLY A 11 -3.83 7.76 -1.71
N HIS A 12 -5.07 7.76 -2.21
CA HIS A 12 -5.83 9.00 -2.44
C HIS A 12 -6.14 9.70 -1.12
N ILE A 13 -6.65 8.96 -0.13
CA ILE A 13 -7.01 9.52 1.18
C ILE A 13 -5.76 10.07 1.87
N THR A 14 -4.67 9.31 1.87
CA THR A 14 -3.39 9.72 2.45
C THR A 14 -2.86 10.98 1.78
N GLY A 15 -2.93 11.05 0.44
CA GLY A 15 -2.51 12.21 -0.34
C GLY A 15 -3.32 13.47 0.00
N GLU A 16 -4.65 13.38 0.00
CA GLU A 16 -5.54 14.50 0.34
C GLU A 16 -5.28 15.02 1.76
N LEU A 17 -5.13 14.11 2.73
CA LEU A 17 -4.83 14.49 4.12
C LEU A 17 -3.45 15.15 4.25
N LEU A 18 -2.43 14.62 3.58
CA LEU A 18 -1.08 15.19 3.56
C LEU A 18 -1.10 16.61 3.02
N PHE A 19 -1.63 16.81 1.81
CA PHE A 19 -1.60 18.12 1.15
C PHE A 19 -2.46 19.15 1.88
N LYS A 20 -3.59 18.71 2.46
CA LYS A 20 -4.40 19.57 3.31
C LYS A 20 -3.64 20.04 4.56
N ARG A 21 -2.92 19.13 5.24
CA ARG A 21 -2.11 19.47 6.42
C ARG A 21 -0.88 20.33 6.08
N ALA A 22 -0.28 20.07 4.93
CA ALA A 22 0.85 20.84 4.42
C ALA A 22 0.45 22.23 3.87
N GLY A 23 -0.85 22.50 3.70
CA GLY A 23 -1.33 23.75 3.11
C GLY A 23 -0.98 23.90 1.63
N VAL A 24 -0.73 22.79 0.92
CA VAL A 24 -0.30 22.77 -0.48
C VAL A 24 -1.48 22.41 -1.38
N GLN A 25 -1.66 23.19 -2.44
CA GLN A 25 -2.65 22.89 -3.48
C GLN A 25 -2.02 22.00 -4.55
N VAL A 26 -2.67 20.87 -4.83
CA VAL A 26 -2.25 19.90 -5.87
C VAL A 26 -3.44 19.56 -6.75
N VAL A 27 -3.16 19.18 -7.99
CA VAL A 27 -4.17 18.63 -8.90
C VAL A 27 -4.11 17.11 -8.80
N HIS A 28 -5.19 16.51 -8.30
CA HIS A 28 -5.31 15.05 -8.24
C HIS A 28 -5.64 14.48 -9.63
N VAL A 29 -4.82 13.54 -10.09
CA VAL A 29 -5.05 12.78 -11.34
C VAL A 29 -5.31 11.33 -10.97
N PRO A 30 -6.56 10.84 -11.09
CA PRO A 30 -6.91 9.47 -10.71
C PRO A 30 -6.42 8.45 -11.73
N PHE A 31 -5.86 7.34 -11.23
CA PHE A 31 -5.43 6.19 -12.04
C PHE A 31 -6.04 4.90 -11.51
N THR A 32 -6.31 3.95 -12.42
CA THR A 32 -6.71 2.60 -12.04
C THR A 32 -5.45 1.77 -11.77
N GLY A 33 -5.05 1.70 -10.50
CA GLY A 33 -3.87 0.96 -10.03
C GLY A 33 -2.52 1.62 -10.33
N SER A 34 -1.45 1.04 -9.78
CA SER A 34 -0.09 1.59 -9.87
C SER A 34 0.45 1.64 -11.31
N SER A 35 0.10 0.67 -12.16
CA SER A 35 0.58 0.63 -13.54
C SER A 35 0.11 1.82 -14.39
N GLY A 36 -1.10 2.33 -14.13
CA GLY A 36 -1.60 3.56 -14.74
C GLY A 36 -0.81 4.77 -14.30
N ALA A 37 -0.51 4.87 -13.00
CA ALA A 37 0.28 5.96 -12.45
C ALA A 37 1.72 5.96 -13.00
N TYR A 38 2.37 4.82 -13.15
CA TYR A 38 3.75 4.74 -13.68
C TYR A 38 3.88 5.22 -15.11
N ARG A 39 2.87 5.02 -15.97
CA ARG A 39 2.88 5.53 -17.35
C ARG A 39 2.96 7.06 -17.43
N GLU A 40 2.51 7.75 -16.41
CA GLU A 40 2.52 9.21 -16.36
C GLU A 40 3.65 9.75 -15.44
N LEU A 41 4.04 8.99 -14.42
CA LEU A 41 5.09 9.35 -13.48
C LEU A 41 6.49 9.21 -14.07
N LEU A 42 6.79 8.09 -14.75
CA LEU A 42 8.12 7.82 -15.30
C LEU A 42 8.57 8.84 -16.38
N PRO A 43 7.69 9.29 -17.29
CA PRO A 43 8.03 10.36 -18.22
C PRO A 43 7.88 11.77 -17.63
N GLY A 44 7.53 11.90 -16.34
CA GLY A 44 7.43 13.19 -15.66
C GLY A 44 6.16 14.00 -15.96
N ARG A 45 5.11 13.37 -16.51
CA ARG A 45 3.82 14.06 -16.75
C ARG A 45 3.01 14.27 -15.48
N VAL A 46 3.23 13.46 -14.45
CA VAL A 46 2.85 13.74 -13.05
C VAL A 46 4.11 13.80 -12.20
N HIS A 47 4.08 14.62 -11.14
CA HIS A 47 5.27 14.94 -10.36
C HIS A 47 5.50 13.98 -9.19
N ALA A 48 4.42 13.37 -8.67
CA ALA A 48 4.46 12.40 -7.59
C ALA A 48 3.23 11.48 -7.64
N ALA A 49 3.33 10.30 -7.05
CA ALA A 49 2.21 9.37 -6.92
C ALA A 49 2.29 8.60 -5.61
N PHE A 50 1.14 8.31 -5.01
CA PHE A 50 1.00 7.31 -3.96
C PHE A 50 0.74 5.96 -4.62
N VAL A 51 1.65 5.04 -4.43
CA VAL A 51 1.59 3.68 -5.01
C VAL A 51 1.96 2.65 -3.97
N VAL A 52 1.58 1.41 -4.20
CA VAL A 52 1.97 0.29 -3.34
C VAL A 52 3.49 0.09 -3.47
N LEU A 53 4.21 0.05 -2.32
CA LEU A 53 5.67 0.03 -2.26
C LEU A 53 6.28 -1.11 -3.09
N GLU A 54 5.71 -2.32 -2.99
CA GLU A 54 6.19 -3.51 -3.70
C GLU A 54 6.21 -3.30 -5.22
N SER A 55 5.21 -2.60 -5.75
CA SER A 55 5.13 -2.29 -7.18
C SER A 55 6.18 -1.26 -7.61
N ALA A 56 6.70 -0.44 -6.67
CA ALA A 56 7.73 0.56 -6.94
C ALA A 56 9.15 0.01 -6.86
N VAL A 57 9.39 -1.09 -6.15
CA VAL A 57 10.74 -1.64 -5.90
C VAL A 57 11.59 -1.81 -7.18
N PRO A 58 11.09 -2.38 -8.29
CA PRO A 58 11.88 -2.49 -9.52
C PRO A 58 12.34 -1.12 -10.07
N HIS A 59 11.47 -0.11 -9.97
CA HIS A 59 11.77 1.25 -10.43
C HIS A 59 12.75 1.98 -9.52
N LEU A 60 12.69 1.72 -8.20
CA LEU A 60 13.65 2.24 -7.23
C LEU A 60 15.04 1.63 -7.47
N GLN A 61 15.12 0.32 -7.69
CA GLN A 61 16.36 -0.38 -8.00
C GLN A 61 16.98 0.07 -9.33
N ALA A 62 16.14 0.36 -10.33
CA ALA A 62 16.58 0.90 -11.60
C ALA A 62 16.95 2.40 -11.55
N GLY A 63 16.75 3.06 -10.40
CA GLY A 63 17.00 4.50 -10.25
C GLY A 63 16.05 5.40 -11.05
N SER A 64 14.96 4.84 -11.62
CA SER A 64 13.98 5.59 -12.41
C SER A 64 12.92 6.29 -11.54
N LEU A 65 12.79 5.91 -10.28
CA LEU A 65 11.97 6.58 -9.26
C LEU A 65 12.78 6.82 -7.99
N LYS A 66 12.32 7.78 -7.20
CA LYS A 66 12.81 8.06 -5.85
C LYS A 66 11.68 7.89 -4.86
N LEU A 67 11.89 7.10 -3.80
CA LEU A 67 10.98 7.01 -2.66
C LEU A 67 11.18 8.24 -1.77
N LEU A 68 10.11 9.00 -1.56
CA LEU A 68 10.15 10.26 -0.80
C LEU A 68 9.72 10.08 0.65
N ALA A 69 8.72 9.24 0.88
CA ALA A 69 8.21 8.89 2.20
C ALA A 69 7.42 7.58 2.13
N VAL A 70 7.25 6.93 3.27
CA VAL A 70 6.33 5.79 3.46
C VAL A 70 5.14 6.21 4.34
N SER A 71 4.01 5.51 4.21
CA SER A 71 2.80 5.78 5.01
C SER A 71 2.70 4.91 6.28
N ASP A 72 3.61 3.98 6.47
CA ASP A 72 3.65 3.12 7.66
C ASP A 72 3.83 3.96 8.95
N PRO A 73 3.44 3.46 10.14
CA PRO A 73 3.61 4.16 11.41
C PRO A 73 5.06 4.48 11.78
N GLY A 74 6.02 3.88 11.10
CA GLY A 74 7.45 4.10 11.26
C GLY A 74 8.17 3.93 9.94
N ARG A 75 9.50 4.04 9.96
CA ARG A 75 10.32 3.81 8.77
C ARG A 75 10.28 2.34 8.37
N ASN A 76 10.19 2.10 7.08
CA ASN A 76 10.24 0.75 6.55
C ASN A 76 11.66 0.16 6.71
N PRO A 77 11.83 -1.05 7.30
CA PRO A 77 13.16 -1.65 7.53
C PRO A 77 13.99 -1.84 6.25
N ARG A 78 13.35 -1.98 5.10
CA ARG A 78 14.05 -2.09 3.80
C ARG A 78 14.53 -0.74 3.26
N PHE A 79 13.98 0.36 3.77
CA PHE A 79 14.31 1.73 3.36
C PHE A 79 14.48 2.62 4.60
N PRO A 80 15.47 2.35 5.47
CA PRO A 80 15.61 3.02 6.77
C PRO A 80 15.91 4.52 6.65
N ASP A 81 16.46 4.95 5.53
CA ASP A 81 16.76 6.36 5.26
C ASP A 81 15.55 7.17 4.77
N VAL A 82 14.43 6.48 4.45
CA VAL A 82 13.21 7.13 3.97
C VAL A 82 12.29 7.41 5.16
N PRO A 83 11.87 8.67 5.37
CA PRO A 83 11.01 9.02 6.49
C PRO A 83 9.60 8.44 6.35
N SER A 84 8.96 8.17 7.49
CA SER A 84 7.51 7.99 7.55
C SER A 84 6.81 9.35 7.47
N LEU A 85 5.62 9.37 6.85
CA LEU A 85 4.76 10.56 6.87
C LEU A 85 4.38 10.95 8.30
N ASP A 86 4.28 9.99 9.21
CA ASP A 86 3.95 10.20 10.62
C ASP A 86 5.03 11.02 11.37
N GLU A 87 6.29 10.95 10.94
CA GLU A 87 7.37 11.75 11.51
C GLU A 87 7.17 13.27 11.31
N SER A 88 6.63 13.64 10.15
CA SER A 88 6.39 15.07 9.80
C SER A 88 4.96 15.51 10.09
N TYR A 89 4.01 14.60 10.02
CA TYR A 89 2.58 14.84 10.18
C TYR A 89 1.96 13.77 11.10
N PRO A 90 2.10 13.89 12.44
CA PRO A 90 1.62 12.90 13.39
C PRO A 90 0.15 12.52 13.19
N GLY A 91 -0.14 11.21 13.19
CA GLY A 91 -1.46 10.65 12.89
C GLY A 91 -1.80 10.58 11.40
N LEU A 92 -0.81 10.69 10.52
CA LEU A 92 -0.97 10.46 9.08
C LEU A 92 -0.47 9.06 8.64
N ALA A 93 -0.16 8.20 9.59
CA ALA A 93 0.14 6.79 9.29
C ALA A 93 -1.08 6.08 8.68
N TYR A 94 -0.83 5.27 7.69
CA TYR A 94 -1.83 4.40 7.05
C TYR A 94 -1.22 3.03 6.77
N GLU A 95 -1.76 2.02 7.43
CA GLU A 95 -1.42 0.63 7.16
C GLU A 95 -2.46 -0.01 6.25
N SER A 96 -2.02 -0.73 5.24
CA SER A 96 -2.89 -1.54 4.41
C SER A 96 -3.01 -2.94 5.00
N LEU A 97 -4.24 -3.38 5.26
CA LEU A 97 -4.51 -4.72 5.76
C LEU A 97 -4.95 -5.64 4.60
N LEU A 98 -4.25 -6.76 4.44
CA LEU A 98 -4.67 -7.85 3.58
C LEU A 98 -5.30 -8.94 4.43
N GLY A 99 -6.54 -9.31 4.14
CA GLY A 99 -7.28 -10.33 4.87
C GLY A 99 -8.05 -11.29 3.96
N LEU A 100 -8.29 -12.51 4.45
CA LEU A 100 -9.20 -13.47 3.81
C LEU A 100 -10.62 -13.23 4.32
N PHE A 101 -11.54 -12.95 3.40
CA PHE A 101 -12.95 -12.69 3.73
C PHE A 101 -13.85 -13.80 3.17
N GLY A 102 -14.88 -14.13 3.92
CA GLY A 102 -15.92 -15.07 3.50
C GLY A 102 -17.33 -14.46 3.56
N PRO A 103 -18.35 -15.12 3.00
CA PRO A 103 -19.74 -14.70 3.15
C PRO A 103 -20.16 -14.57 4.62
N ALA A 104 -20.97 -13.56 4.95
CA ALA A 104 -21.40 -13.27 6.33
C ALA A 104 -22.10 -14.44 7.03
N ARG A 105 -22.72 -15.35 6.27
CA ARG A 105 -23.43 -16.54 6.79
C ARG A 105 -22.64 -17.84 6.61
N MET A 106 -21.30 -17.77 6.53
CA MET A 106 -20.47 -18.96 6.51
C MET A 106 -20.61 -19.74 7.81
N PRO A 107 -20.73 -21.08 7.79
CA PRO A 107 -20.76 -21.91 9.01
C PRO A 107 -19.50 -21.70 9.86
N ALA A 108 -19.68 -21.64 11.18
CA ALA A 108 -18.58 -21.38 12.11
C ALA A 108 -17.45 -22.42 11.99
N GLU A 109 -17.79 -23.67 11.76
CA GLU A 109 -16.84 -24.78 11.54
C GLU A 109 -15.95 -24.51 10.31
N THR A 110 -16.56 -24.05 9.20
CA THR A 110 -15.81 -23.69 7.98
C THR A 110 -14.87 -22.50 8.25
N VAL A 111 -15.31 -21.50 9.02
CA VAL A 111 -14.45 -20.37 9.39
C VAL A 111 -13.27 -20.84 10.23
N GLN A 112 -13.49 -21.70 11.21
CA GLN A 112 -12.43 -22.26 12.07
C GLN A 112 -11.44 -23.10 11.26
N GLN A 113 -11.93 -23.91 10.32
CA GLN A 113 -11.08 -24.74 9.47
C GLN A 113 -10.20 -23.85 8.57
N LEU A 114 -10.80 -22.88 7.87
CA LEU A 114 -10.05 -21.93 7.01
C LEU A 114 -9.01 -21.13 7.79
N HIS A 115 -9.35 -20.71 9.01
CA HIS A 115 -8.41 -20.00 9.88
C HIS A 115 -7.23 -20.90 10.29
N ALA A 116 -7.48 -22.17 10.64
CA ALA A 116 -6.43 -23.12 10.99
C ALA A 116 -5.52 -23.43 9.80
N ASP A 117 -6.11 -23.62 8.62
CA ASP A 117 -5.38 -23.89 7.37
C ASP A 117 -4.51 -22.68 6.98
N LEU A 118 -5.07 -21.47 7.05
CA LEU A 118 -4.34 -20.22 6.77
C LEU A 118 -3.16 -20.05 7.73
N ARG A 119 -3.38 -20.25 9.04
CA ARG A 119 -2.29 -20.19 10.02
C ARG A 119 -1.19 -21.21 9.75
N THR A 120 -1.55 -22.38 9.30
CA THR A 120 -0.58 -23.44 8.92
C THR A 120 0.21 -23.01 7.70
N ALA A 121 -0.45 -22.52 6.66
CA ALA A 121 0.19 -22.01 5.45
C ALA A 121 1.12 -20.82 5.75
N LEU A 122 0.70 -19.87 6.60
CA LEU A 122 1.51 -18.72 6.99
C LEU A 122 2.73 -19.07 7.87
N ARG A 123 2.84 -20.29 8.39
CA ARG A 123 4.02 -20.82 9.10
C ARG A 123 5.02 -21.47 8.15
N ASP A 124 4.61 -21.80 6.94
CA ASP A 124 5.51 -22.40 5.95
C ASP A 124 6.64 -21.42 5.61
N PRO A 125 7.92 -21.86 5.71
CA PRO A 125 9.06 -20.99 5.44
C PRO A 125 9.09 -20.39 4.05
N LEU A 126 8.64 -21.14 3.02
CA LEU A 126 8.59 -20.65 1.64
C LEU A 126 7.53 -19.55 1.47
N VAL A 127 6.37 -19.74 2.11
CA VAL A 127 5.30 -18.74 2.11
C VAL A 127 5.78 -17.47 2.83
N ARG A 128 6.40 -17.59 4.00
CA ARG A 128 6.97 -16.46 4.73
C ARG A 128 8.00 -15.71 3.91
N GLU A 129 8.94 -16.41 3.32
CA GLU A 129 9.95 -15.80 2.46
C GLU A 129 9.34 -15.00 1.30
N GLN A 130 8.26 -15.52 0.68
CA GLN A 130 7.57 -14.80 -0.39
C GLN A 130 6.85 -13.55 0.13
N LEU A 131 6.20 -13.61 1.29
CA LEU A 131 5.55 -12.46 1.92
C LEU A 131 6.57 -11.40 2.32
N ASP A 132 7.69 -11.80 2.92
CA ASP A 132 8.79 -10.90 3.29
C ASP A 132 9.39 -10.20 2.06
N ARG A 133 9.56 -10.92 0.94
CA ARG A 133 9.99 -10.31 -0.33
C ARG A 133 9.03 -9.23 -0.83
N GLN A 134 7.75 -9.37 -0.52
CA GLN A 134 6.70 -8.41 -0.86
C GLN A 134 6.45 -7.39 0.25
N SER A 135 7.28 -7.35 1.31
CA SER A 135 7.11 -6.46 2.48
C SER A 135 5.75 -6.60 3.18
N ILE A 136 5.16 -7.81 3.14
CA ILE A 136 3.90 -8.12 3.80
C ILE A 136 4.22 -8.72 5.18
N ALA A 137 3.92 -7.98 6.24
CA ALA A 137 4.05 -8.46 7.61
C ALA A 137 2.90 -9.43 7.96
N VAL A 138 3.25 -10.60 8.51
CA VAL A 138 2.25 -11.57 9.00
C VAL A 138 1.89 -11.21 10.44
N ILE A 139 0.62 -10.88 10.67
CA ILE A 139 0.05 -10.52 11.98
C ILE A 139 -0.94 -11.57 12.54
N ALA A 140 -0.91 -12.81 12.02
CA ALA A 140 -1.81 -13.92 12.41
C ALA A 140 -1.28 -14.75 13.59
#